data_d1eba5763a1c733f889c9dd5b7626a2b
#
_entry.id   d1eba5763a1c733f889c9dd5b7626a2b
#
_cell.length_a   1.000
_cell.length_b   1.000
_cell.length_c   1.000
_cell.angle_alpha   90.00
_cell.angle_beta   90.00
_cell.angle_gamma   90.00
#
_symmetry.space_group_name_H-M   'P 1'
#
loop_
_entity.id
_entity.type
_entity.pdbx_description
1 polymer ?
#
loop_
_entity_poly.entity_id
_entity_poly.type
_entity_poly.pdbx_seq_one_letter_code
_entity_poly.pdbx_strand_id
1 'polypeptide(L)'
;MEPKKILVVEDNVIVAMEIQARLRKAGYLVTGIAATGDAAVQNAATTHPDLLLMDITLKGEMDGIEAVTRIQKEYRPAVIYVTAYSNEEVMTRAMATHPHAYLTKPFEPGELLRQIEEALRLSGNGSMPSLP
;
A
#
# COMPACT_ATOMS: atom_id res chain seq x y z
N MET A 1 0.30 -16.83 15.66
CA MET A 1 0.24 -16.27 14.32
C MET A 1 0.99 -14.97 14.26
N GLU A 2 1.75 -14.83 13.20
CA GLU A 2 2.53 -13.61 13.06
C GLU A 2 1.64 -12.50 12.56
N PRO A 3 1.89 -11.27 13.02
CA PRO A 3 1.12 -10.15 12.52
C PRO A 3 1.43 -9.91 11.04
N LYS A 4 0.43 -9.41 10.32
CA LYS A 4 0.62 -9.04 8.93
C LYS A 4 1.48 -7.79 8.87
N LYS A 5 2.30 -7.71 7.83
CA LYS A 5 3.26 -6.62 7.65
C LYS A 5 2.74 -5.64 6.61
N ILE A 6 2.81 -4.36 6.95
CA ILE A 6 2.33 -3.31 6.06
C ILE A 6 3.43 -2.28 5.89
N LEU A 7 3.69 -1.90 4.64
CA LEU A 7 4.58 -0.79 4.32
C LEU A 7 3.74 0.44 4.04
N VAL A 8 4.05 1.54 4.72
CA VAL A 8 3.35 2.81 4.52
C VAL A 8 4.22 3.69 3.63
N VAL A 9 3.69 4.09 2.47
CA VAL A 9 4.41 4.93 1.53
C VAL A 9 3.67 6.26 1.42
N GLU A 10 4.24 7.28 2.02
CA GLU A 10 3.60 8.59 2.17
C GLU A 10 4.69 9.62 2.42
N ASP A 11 4.74 10.69 1.62
CA ASP A 11 5.81 11.68 1.78
C ASP A 11 5.51 12.72 2.85
N ASN A 12 4.27 12.82 3.31
CA ASN A 12 3.94 13.70 4.42
C ASN A 12 4.15 12.94 5.72
N VAL A 13 5.19 13.33 6.46
CA VAL A 13 5.61 12.59 7.65
C VAL A 13 4.51 12.50 8.70
N ILE A 14 3.77 13.59 8.90
CA ILE A 14 2.73 13.60 9.93
C ILE A 14 1.61 12.64 9.57
N VAL A 15 1.18 12.65 8.31
CA VAL A 15 0.15 11.73 7.84
C VAL A 15 0.63 10.29 7.98
N ALA A 16 1.88 10.04 7.59
CA ALA A 16 2.44 8.69 7.67
C ALA A 16 2.48 8.19 9.10
N MET A 17 2.86 9.06 10.04
CA MET A 17 2.94 8.66 11.45
C MET A 17 1.56 8.39 12.03
N GLU A 18 0.56 9.16 11.62
CA GLU A 18 -0.80 8.90 12.07
C GLU A 18 -1.30 7.55 11.58
N ILE A 19 -1.03 7.26 10.32
CA ILE A 19 -1.41 5.96 9.76
C ILE A 19 -0.69 4.84 10.49
N GLN A 20 0.62 5.00 10.72
CA GLN A 20 1.40 3.99 11.42
C GLN A 20 0.83 3.71 12.81
N ALA A 21 0.47 4.76 13.54
CA ALA A 21 -0.07 4.57 14.89
C ALA A 21 -1.37 3.78 14.84
N ARG A 22 -2.24 4.08 13.88
CA ARG A 22 -3.50 3.36 13.74
C ARG A 22 -3.29 1.89 13.39
N LEU A 23 -2.32 1.63 12.50
CA LEU A 23 -2.04 0.26 12.09
C LEU A 23 -1.48 -0.55 13.24
N ARG A 24 -0.57 0.03 14.01
CA ARG A 24 0.01 -0.66 15.15
C ARG A 24 -1.05 -0.95 16.21
N LYS A 25 -1.94 0.00 16.44
CA LYS A 25 -3.01 -0.21 17.41
C LYS A 25 -3.93 -1.33 16.97
N ALA A 26 -4.08 -1.51 15.66
CA ALA A 26 -4.93 -2.57 15.13
C ALA A 26 -4.22 -3.93 15.08
N GLY A 27 -2.95 -3.99 15.47
CA GLY A 27 -2.24 -5.26 15.54
C GLY A 27 -1.34 -5.57 14.37
N TYR A 28 -1.16 -4.63 13.44
CA TYR A 28 -0.30 -4.86 12.29
C TYR A 28 1.14 -4.45 12.59
N LEU A 29 2.06 -5.08 11.89
CA LEU A 29 3.46 -4.70 11.94
C LEU A 29 3.74 -3.75 10.79
N VAL A 30 4.27 -2.57 11.09
CA VAL A 30 4.61 -1.61 10.04
C VAL A 30 6.09 -1.78 9.74
N THR A 31 6.42 -2.19 8.50
CA THR A 31 7.80 -2.47 8.13
C THR A 31 8.62 -1.21 7.92
N GLY A 32 7.93 -0.07 7.75
CA GLY A 32 8.61 1.20 7.59
C GLY A 32 7.68 2.23 7.01
N ILE A 33 8.20 3.45 6.96
CA ILE A 33 7.54 4.56 6.29
C ILE A 33 8.50 5.00 5.19
N ALA A 34 8.05 4.94 3.94
CA ALA A 34 8.85 5.36 2.81
C ALA A 34 8.28 6.65 2.24
N ALA A 35 9.13 7.62 1.97
CA ALA A 35 8.70 8.91 1.44
C ALA A 35 8.85 8.98 -0.08
N THR A 36 9.55 8.03 -0.69
CA THR A 36 9.80 8.03 -2.13
C THR A 36 9.52 6.66 -2.69
N GLY A 37 9.34 6.59 -4.01
CA GLY A 37 9.17 5.31 -4.67
C GLY A 37 10.39 4.41 -4.53
N ASP A 38 11.60 5.00 -4.61
CA ASP A 38 12.81 4.21 -4.45
C ASP A 38 12.90 3.58 -3.08
N ALA A 39 12.58 4.35 -2.02
CA ALA A 39 12.60 3.82 -0.68
C ALA A 39 11.56 2.71 -0.50
N ALA A 40 10.41 2.87 -1.15
CA ALA A 40 9.37 1.85 -1.08
C ALA A 40 9.83 0.55 -1.73
N VAL A 41 10.46 0.65 -2.91
CA VAL A 41 10.95 -0.53 -3.60
C VAL A 41 12.01 -1.25 -2.75
N GLN A 42 12.92 -0.49 -2.15
CA GLN A 42 13.96 -1.08 -1.30
C GLN A 42 13.38 -1.76 -0.06
N ASN A 43 12.44 -1.09 0.60
CA ASN A 43 11.84 -1.67 1.80
C ASN A 43 11.09 -2.96 1.45
N ALA A 44 10.35 -2.94 0.35
CA ALA A 44 9.59 -4.11 -0.06
C ALA A 44 10.52 -5.28 -0.39
N ALA A 45 11.66 -5.00 -1.02
CA ALA A 45 12.61 -6.04 -1.37
C ALA A 45 13.22 -6.67 -0.12
N THR A 46 13.40 -5.90 0.93
CA THR A 46 14.05 -6.37 2.15
C THR A 46 13.07 -7.04 3.10
N THR A 47 11.89 -6.47 3.29
CA THR A 47 10.96 -6.91 4.33
C THR A 47 9.77 -7.69 3.81
N HIS A 48 9.50 -7.65 2.52
CA HIS A 48 8.37 -8.34 1.89
C HIS A 48 7.06 -8.10 2.65
N PRO A 49 6.59 -6.85 2.73
CA PRO A 49 5.32 -6.59 3.41
C PRO A 49 4.17 -7.32 2.71
N ASP A 50 3.17 -7.67 3.49
CA ASP A 50 1.98 -8.33 2.94
C ASP A 50 1.08 -7.35 2.20
N LEU A 51 1.17 -6.07 2.54
CA LEU A 51 0.33 -5.04 1.95
C LEU A 51 1.09 -3.73 1.84
N LEU A 52 0.84 -3.03 0.75
CA LEU A 52 1.38 -1.68 0.53
C LEU A 52 0.26 -0.67 0.65
N LEU A 53 0.43 0.31 1.54
CA LEU A 53 -0.40 1.51 1.52
C LEU A 53 0.38 2.54 0.73
N MET A 54 -0.09 2.88 -0.46
CA MET A 54 0.71 3.59 -1.42
C MET A 54 0.08 4.91 -1.82
N ASP A 55 0.74 6.02 -1.48
CA ASP A 55 0.39 7.29 -2.06
C ASP A 55 0.94 7.34 -3.48
N ILE A 56 0.17 7.89 -4.40
CA ILE A 56 0.62 7.97 -5.80
C ILE A 56 1.56 9.14 -5.99
N THR A 57 1.26 10.29 -5.37
CA THR A 57 2.08 11.49 -5.53
C THR A 57 3.17 11.50 -4.48
N LEU A 58 4.38 11.16 -4.88
CA LEU A 58 5.52 11.06 -3.98
C LEU A 58 6.61 12.00 -4.40
N LYS A 59 7.52 12.29 -3.46
CA LYS A 59 8.74 13.03 -3.80
C LYS A 59 9.61 12.18 -4.68
N GLY A 60 10.41 12.85 -5.51
CA GLY A 60 11.29 12.15 -6.43
C GLY A 60 10.62 11.92 -7.77
N GLU A 61 11.29 11.19 -8.65
CA GLU A 61 10.81 11.01 -10.01
C GLU A 61 9.83 9.87 -10.16
N MET A 62 9.93 8.87 -9.28
CA MET A 62 9.07 7.70 -9.37
C MET A 62 7.80 7.95 -8.58
N ASP A 63 6.63 7.83 -9.22
CA ASP A 63 5.39 7.94 -8.48
C ASP A 63 5.03 6.58 -7.86
N GLY A 64 3.95 6.57 -7.08
CA GLY A 64 3.56 5.35 -6.37
C GLY A 64 3.15 4.21 -7.28
N ILE A 65 2.55 4.52 -8.42
CA ILE A 65 2.14 3.49 -9.36
C ILE A 65 3.35 2.78 -9.95
N GLU A 66 4.37 3.56 -10.33
CA GLU A 66 5.58 2.96 -10.84
C GLU A 66 6.28 2.12 -9.79
N ALA A 67 6.26 2.59 -8.52
CA ALA A 67 6.86 1.82 -7.43
C ALA A 67 6.16 0.48 -7.28
N VAL A 68 4.82 0.47 -7.32
CA VAL A 68 4.06 -0.78 -7.25
C VAL A 68 4.42 -1.70 -8.40
N THR A 69 4.51 -1.14 -9.61
CA THR A 69 4.85 -1.94 -10.80
C THR A 69 6.20 -2.63 -10.60
N ARG A 70 7.17 -1.91 -10.08
CA ARG A 70 8.50 -2.50 -9.85
C ARG A 70 8.46 -3.57 -8.78
N ILE A 71 7.73 -3.32 -7.70
CA ILE A 71 7.60 -4.30 -6.63
C ILE A 71 6.93 -5.56 -7.14
N GLN A 72 5.91 -5.41 -7.99
CA GLN A 72 5.17 -6.55 -8.49
C GLN A 72 5.99 -7.45 -9.42
N LYS A 73 7.15 -7.00 -9.86
CA LYS A 73 8.03 -7.86 -10.64
C LYS A 73 8.67 -8.93 -9.78
N GLU A 74 8.74 -8.71 -8.46
CA GLU A 74 9.38 -9.64 -7.55
C GLU A 74 8.39 -10.51 -6.81
N TYR A 75 7.27 -9.94 -6.36
CA TYR A 75 6.24 -10.68 -5.66
C TYR A 75 4.97 -9.83 -5.67
N ARG A 76 3.85 -10.39 -5.20
CA ARG A 76 2.56 -9.72 -5.34
C ARG A 76 1.92 -9.40 -3.98
N PRO A 77 2.32 -8.32 -3.34
CA PRO A 77 1.63 -7.90 -2.12
C PRO A 77 0.27 -7.30 -2.47
N ALA A 78 -0.64 -7.26 -1.49
CA ALA A 78 -1.86 -6.51 -1.66
C ALA A 78 -1.52 -5.02 -1.77
N VAL A 79 -2.29 -4.28 -2.55
CA VAL A 79 -2.04 -2.85 -2.76
C VAL A 79 -3.30 -2.06 -2.50
N ILE A 80 -3.19 -1.03 -1.67
CA ILE A 80 -4.24 -0.04 -1.49
C ILE A 80 -3.62 1.32 -1.77
N TYR A 81 -4.16 2.01 -2.78
CA TYR A 81 -3.71 3.37 -3.06
C TYR A 81 -4.49 4.34 -2.19
N VAL A 82 -3.79 5.34 -1.66
CA VAL A 82 -4.38 6.39 -0.84
C VAL A 82 -3.81 7.71 -1.33
N THR A 83 -4.59 8.49 -2.05
CA THR A 83 -4.04 9.67 -2.69
C THR A 83 -5.01 10.84 -2.63
N ALA A 84 -4.46 12.06 -2.59
CA ALA A 84 -5.27 13.28 -2.59
C ALA A 84 -5.66 13.68 -4.00
N TYR A 85 -4.90 13.25 -4.99
CA TYR A 85 -5.09 13.67 -6.36
C TYR A 85 -5.45 12.49 -7.23
N SER A 86 -6.49 12.68 -8.04
CA SER A 86 -6.95 11.61 -8.91
C SER A 86 -7.54 12.22 -10.17
N ASN A 87 -7.19 11.68 -11.31
CA ASN A 87 -7.87 11.96 -12.55
C ASN A 87 -7.99 10.65 -13.31
N GLU A 88 -8.63 10.70 -14.46
CA GLU A 88 -8.93 9.48 -15.20
C GLU A 88 -7.67 8.76 -15.63
N GLU A 89 -6.66 9.51 -16.06
CA GLU A 89 -5.42 8.90 -16.50
C GLU A 89 -4.69 8.20 -15.35
N VAL A 90 -4.61 8.86 -14.20
CA VAL A 90 -3.97 8.28 -13.03
C VAL A 90 -4.75 7.04 -12.56
N MET A 91 -6.07 7.15 -12.54
CA MET A 91 -6.91 6.02 -12.12
C MET A 91 -6.70 4.82 -13.04
N THR A 92 -6.63 5.05 -14.35
CA THR A 92 -6.42 3.96 -15.30
C THR A 92 -5.09 3.28 -15.07
N ARG A 93 -4.03 4.06 -14.84
CA ARG A 93 -2.71 3.49 -14.55
C ARG A 93 -2.73 2.67 -13.26
N ALA A 94 -3.38 3.22 -12.23
CA ALA A 94 -3.44 2.55 -10.93
C ALA A 94 -4.19 1.22 -11.05
N MET A 95 -5.31 1.23 -11.74
CA MET A 95 -6.13 0.03 -11.87
C MET A 95 -5.42 -1.06 -12.66
N ALA A 96 -4.50 -0.69 -13.54
CA ALA A 96 -3.73 -1.68 -14.28
C ALA A 96 -2.81 -2.50 -13.38
N THR A 97 -2.53 -2.06 -12.17
CA THR A 97 -1.73 -2.82 -11.21
C THR A 97 -2.59 -3.74 -10.33
N HIS A 98 -3.89 -3.76 -10.55
CA HIS A 98 -4.84 -4.62 -9.83
C HIS A 98 -4.80 -4.40 -8.32
N PRO A 99 -5.02 -3.16 -7.86
CA PRO A 99 -5.04 -2.91 -6.42
C PRO A 99 -6.32 -3.46 -5.80
N HIS A 100 -6.26 -3.72 -4.51
CA HIS A 100 -7.47 -4.11 -3.80
C HIS A 100 -8.43 -2.92 -3.67
N ALA A 101 -7.90 -1.72 -3.42
CA ALA A 101 -8.73 -0.55 -3.22
C ALA A 101 -7.98 0.71 -3.63
N TYR A 102 -8.76 1.76 -3.90
CA TYR A 102 -8.24 3.06 -4.27
C TYR A 102 -9.04 4.07 -3.46
N LEU A 103 -8.39 4.67 -2.46
CA LEU A 103 -9.05 5.60 -1.56
C LEU A 103 -8.54 7.01 -1.82
N THR A 104 -9.45 8.00 -1.81
CA THR A 104 -9.05 9.38 -1.94
C THR A 104 -9.03 10.04 -0.58
N LYS A 105 -8.06 10.94 -0.38
CA LYS A 105 -7.96 11.71 0.86
C LYS A 105 -8.93 12.89 0.80
N PRO A 106 -9.54 13.26 1.91
CA PRO A 106 -9.47 12.59 3.20
C PRO A 106 -10.35 11.35 3.23
N PHE A 107 -9.97 10.36 4.00
CA PHE A 107 -10.74 9.14 4.15
C PHE A 107 -11.05 8.91 5.62
N GLU A 108 -12.06 8.10 5.87
CA GLU A 108 -12.41 7.73 7.23
C GLU A 108 -11.43 6.67 7.73
N PRO A 109 -10.86 6.84 8.93
CA PRO A 109 -9.92 5.83 9.42
C PRO A 109 -10.51 4.42 9.47
N GLY A 110 -11.79 4.31 9.81
CA GLY A 110 -12.44 3.00 9.83
C GLY A 110 -12.53 2.39 8.45
N GLU A 111 -12.71 3.22 7.42
CA GLU A 111 -12.75 2.72 6.06
C GLU A 111 -11.40 2.12 5.67
N LEU A 112 -10.32 2.81 5.99
CA LEU A 112 -8.99 2.32 5.66
C LEU A 112 -8.72 0.98 6.32
N LEU A 113 -9.02 0.87 7.63
CA LEU A 113 -8.78 -0.37 8.35
C LEU A 113 -9.63 -1.50 7.81
N ARG A 114 -10.86 -1.21 7.43
CA ARG A 114 -11.74 -2.23 6.86
C ARG A 114 -11.19 -2.75 5.53
N GLN A 115 -10.70 -1.85 4.67
CA GLN A 115 -10.15 -2.26 3.39
C GLN A 115 -8.88 -3.06 3.58
N ILE A 116 -8.05 -2.69 4.57
CA ILE A 116 -6.83 -3.44 4.85
C ILE A 116 -7.19 -4.85 5.31
N GLU A 117 -8.14 -4.96 6.21
CA GLU A 117 -8.53 -6.27 6.73
C GLU A 117 -9.05 -7.15 5.61
N GLU A 118 -9.87 -6.59 4.74
CA GLU A 118 -10.41 -7.34 3.62
C GLU A 118 -9.31 -7.77 2.65
N ALA A 119 -8.40 -6.86 2.33
CA ALA A 119 -7.32 -7.17 1.39
C ALA A 119 -6.44 -8.28 1.93
N LEU A 120 -6.11 -8.23 3.22
CA LEU A 120 -5.24 -9.23 3.81
C LEU A 120 -5.94 -10.57 3.99
N ARG A 121 -7.25 -10.55 4.25
CA ARG A 121 -8.00 -11.78 4.36
C ARG A 121 -8.04 -12.52 3.03
N LEU A 122 -8.25 -11.79 1.94
CA LEU A 122 -8.30 -12.39 0.62
C LEU A 122 -6.94 -12.91 0.19
N SER A 123 -5.87 -12.12 0.39
CA SER A 123 -4.56 -12.57 -0.04
C SER A 123 -4.00 -13.60 0.94
N GLY A 124 -4.35 -13.50 2.22
CA GLY A 124 -3.86 -14.45 3.22
C GLY A 124 -4.40 -15.85 3.06
N ASN A 125 -5.49 -16.02 2.37
CA ASN A 125 -6.02 -17.33 2.07
C ASN A 125 -5.23 -18.03 1.01
N GLY A 126 -4.29 -17.41 0.63
CA GLY A 126 -3.40 -18.02 -0.16
C GLY A 126 -3.84 -18.42 -1.45
N SER A 127 -4.23 -18.51 -1.35
CA SER A 127 -4.29 -18.97 -2.22
C SER A 127 -4.70 -18.69 -3.49
N MET A 128 -4.69 -18.42 -3.54
CA MET A 128 -4.80 -18.28 -4.50
C MET A 128 -4.86 -18.32 -5.35
N PRO A 129 -4.78 -18.35 -5.79
CA PRO A 129 -4.72 -18.28 -6.63
C PRO A 129 -5.12 -18.27 -7.61
N SER A 130 -5.11 -18.13 -7.88
CA SER A 130 -5.36 -18.09 -8.76
C SER A 130 -5.98 -18.24 -9.63
N LEU A 131 -6.21 -18.06 -9.92
CA LEU A 131 -6.68 -18.07 -10.78
C LEU A 131 -6.89 -18.07 -11.60
N PRO A 132 -6.95 -18.19 -11.97
CA PRO A 132 -6.87 -18.00 -13.13
C PRO A 132 -7.21 -17.41 -13.81
#